data_a6b29ffbade5e413ff56931374178ba8
#
_entry.id   a6b29ffbade5e413ff56931374178ba8
#
_cell.length_a   1.000
_cell.length_b   1.000
_cell.length_c   1.000
_cell.angle_alpha   90.00
_cell.angle_beta   90.00
_cell.angle_gamma   90.00
#
_symmetry.space_group_name_H-M   'P 1'
#
loop_
_entity.id
_entity.type
_entity.pdbx_description
1 polymer ?
#
loop_
_entity_poly.entity_id
_entity_poly.type
_entity_poly.pdbx_seq_one_letter_code
_entity_poly.pdbx_strand_id
1 'polypeptide(L)'
;MAEEFDAGGAAPLLVVAHAPGRITEPGQLSVLTDLTRALQDDPRVARVDSLVSLDPRLTRAQYELLYARPELSPDQWARGLANAIARGNTTLLQVVPARDPLGPEIAGLVDSLRLTVPAPGWRLEVAGVSASAIDLTRSLYGGFPYVVALILATTYGLLLLTFRSVLLPLKAVLMNLLSLGASYGALVAVFQMGLLSGLPAPFAFPQMGYVEATLPILLFCTLFGLSMDYEVFLLSRIREEFLSTGDNSRSVTVGLQASGRVITGAAAIVVAVAGSFSLAADVVQIKALGLGIALAVLVDATLVRGLLVPATLHLLGAWNWWLPSWLVRVFGPSTGVHSGFAAGHGQVTEGPRVDGGATDQVPLPTGSIR
;
A
#
# COMPACT_ATOMS: atom_id res chain seq x y z
N MET A 1 -18.61 -22.89 -4.64
CA MET A 1 -19.11 -21.95 -5.68
C MET A 1 -18.22 -21.93 -6.93
N ALA A 2 -16.89 -21.99 -6.84
CA ALA A 2 -16.04 -22.00 -8.03
C ALA A 2 -16.09 -23.33 -8.83
N GLU A 3 -16.55 -24.41 -8.22
CA GLU A 3 -16.72 -25.73 -8.87
C GLU A 3 -18.10 -25.94 -9.53
N GLU A 4 -19.10 -25.10 -9.17
CA GLU A 4 -20.46 -25.20 -9.73
C GLU A 4 -20.79 -24.13 -10.78
N PHE A 5 -20.02 -23.04 -10.83
CA PHE A 5 -20.10 -22.01 -11.86
C PHE A 5 -18.72 -21.86 -12.52
N ASP A 6 -18.73 -21.93 -13.84
CA ASP A 6 -17.54 -21.65 -14.65
C ASP A 6 -16.91 -20.31 -14.18
N ALA A 7 -15.70 -20.37 -13.61
CA ALA A 7 -15.06 -19.23 -12.94
C ALA A 7 -15.00 -17.97 -13.83
N GLY A 8 -14.87 -18.15 -15.15
CA GLY A 8 -14.91 -17.09 -16.14
C GLY A 8 -16.32 -16.52 -16.37
N GLY A 9 -17.37 -17.33 -16.17
CA GLY A 9 -18.77 -16.92 -16.37
C GLY A 9 -19.28 -15.91 -15.32
N ALA A 10 -18.63 -15.86 -14.15
CA ALA A 10 -19.02 -14.95 -13.07
C ALA A 10 -18.63 -13.48 -13.30
N ALA A 11 -17.63 -13.20 -14.17
CA ALA A 11 -17.16 -11.83 -14.42
C ALA A 11 -16.69 -11.67 -15.89
N PRO A 12 -17.60 -11.67 -16.87
CA PRO A 12 -17.26 -11.49 -18.27
C PRO A 12 -16.71 -10.08 -18.53
N LEU A 13 -15.80 -9.97 -19.51
CA LEU A 13 -15.44 -8.70 -20.10
C LEU A 13 -16.59 -8.23 -20.98
N LEU A 14 -17.02 -6.98 -20.80
CA LEU A 14 -18.04 -6.33 -21.62
C LEU A 14 -17.34 -5.52 -22.70
N VAL A 15 -17.47 -5.95 -23.96
CA VAL A 15 -16.87 -5.24 -25.09
C VAL A 15 -17.98 -4.54 -25.85
N VAL A 16 -17.94 -3.21 -25.85
CA VAL A 16 -18.86 -2.39 -26.63
C VAL A 16 -18.19 -2.09 -27.97
N ALA A 17 -18.80 -2.59 -29.05
CA ALA A 17 -18.31 -2.37 -30.40
C ALA A 17 -19.14 -1.31 -31.11
N HIS A 18 -18.47 -0.26 -31.61
CA HIS A 18 -19.06 0.83 -32.38
C HIS A 18 -18.67 0.62 -33.84
N ALA A 19 -19.67 0.49 -34.72
CA ALA A 19 -19.53 0.41 -36.17
C ALA A 19 -19.74 1.78 -36.84
N PRO A 20 -19.24 2.00 -38.04
CA PRO A 20 -19.49 3.24 -38.79
C PRO A 20 -20.93 3.36 -39.35
N GLY A 21 -21.67 2.24 -39.44
CA GLY A 21 -23.06 2.15 -39.88
C GLY A 21 -23.91 1.36 -38.89
N ARG A 22 -25.17 1.08 -39.25
CA ARG A 22 -26.07 0.28 -38.41
C ARG A 22 -25.50 -1.12 -38.23
N ILE A 23 -25.41 -1.59 -37.00
CA ILE A 23 -24.77 -2.87 -36.68
C ILE A 23 -25.46 -4.08 -37.33
N THR A 24 -26.75 -3.96 -37.61
CA THR A 24 -27.56 -5.00 -38.28
C THR A 24 -27.41 -5.02 -39.82
N GLU A 25 -26.65 -4.09 -40.42
CA GLU A 25 -26.36 -4.13 -41.84
C GLU A 25 -25.43 -5.34 -42.18
N PRO A 26 -25.64 -6.00 -43.34
CA PRO A 26 -24.87 -7.21 -43.68
C PRO A 26 -23.34 -7.02 -43.64
N GLY A 27 -22.85 -5.84 -44.10
CA GLY A 27 -21.42 -5.52 -44.04
C GLY A 27 -20.88 -5.42 -42.61
N GLN A 28 -21.66 -4.84 -41.69
CA GLN A 28 -21.26 -4.71 -40.29
C GLN A 28 -21.35 -6.06 -39.53
N LEU A 29 -22.40 -6.85 -39.83
CA LEU A 29 -22.53 -8.22 -39.30
C LEU A 29 -21.38 -9.13 -39.72
N SER A 30 -20.86 -8.93 -40.95
CA SER A 30 -19.67 -9.63 -41.42
C SER A 30 -18.47 -9.37 -40.53
N VAL A 31 -18.15 -8.10 -40.31
CA VAL A 31 -17.03 -7.69 -39.46
C VAL A 31 -17.20 -8.19 -38.02
N LEU A 32 -18.44 -8.12 -37.49
CA LEU A 32 -18.76 -8.63 -36.16
C LEU A 32 -18.57 -10.15 -36.07
N THR A 33 -18.94 -10.90 -37.11
CA THR A 33 -18.76 -12.36 -37.18
C THR A 33 -17.25 -12.72 -37.17
N ASP A 34 -16.47 -12.01 -37.99
CA ASP A 34 -15.02 -12.25 -38.07
C ASP A 34 -14.33 -11.88 -36.75
N LEU A 35 -14.74 -10.77 -36.11
CA LEU A 35 -14.28 -10.40 -34.77
C LEU A 35 -14.65 -11.45 -33.72
N THR A 36 -15.91 -11.91 -33.70
CA THR A 36 -16.40 -12.91 -32.74
C THR A 36 -15.60 -14.21 -32.88
N ARG A 37 -15.33 -14.65 -34.12
CA ARG A 37 -14.53 -15.84 -34.38
C ARG A 37 -13.08 -15.67 -33.95
N ALA A 38 -12.45 -14.54 -34.29
CA ALA A 38 -11.08 -14.26 -33.87
C ALA A 38 -10.93 -14.24 -32.33
N LEU A 39 -11.93 -13.77 -31.61
CA LEU A 39 -11.96 -13.80 -30.15
C LEU A 39 -12.20 -15.21 -29.60
N GLN A 40 -13.01 -16.05 -30.26
CA GLN A 40 -13.22 -17.46 -29.86
C GLN A 40 -11.98 -18.32 -30.10
N ASP A 41 -11.14 -17.97 -31.06
CA ASP A 41 -9.88 -18.67 -31.36
C ASP A 41 -8.74 -18.27 -30.39
N ASP A 42 -8.93 -17.22 -29.55
CA ASP A 42 -7.93 -16.82 -28.56
C ASP A 42 -7.95 -17.80 -27.36
N PRO A 43 -6.83 -18.44 -27.03
CA PRO A 43 -6.76 -19.43 -25.94
C PRO A 43 -7.08 -18.85 -24.55
N ARG A 44 -7.07 -17.54 -24.39
CA ARG A 44 -7.44 -16.82 -23.15
C ARG A 44 -8.95 -16.68 -22.99
N VAL A 45 -9.73 -16.99 -24.05
CA VAL A 45 -11.19 -16.82 -24.10
C VAL A 45 -11.87 -18.19 -24.09
N ALA A 46 -12.80 -18.40 -23.16
CA ALA A 46 -13.61 -19.62 -23.11
C ALA A 46 -14.83 -19.54 -24.03
N ARG A 47 -15.47 -18.37 -24.09
CA ARG A 47 -16.70 -18.15 -24.87
C ARG A 47 -16.88 -16.66 -25.17
N VAL A 48 -17.50 -16.41 -26.33
CA VAL A 48 -17.94 -15.05 -26.72
C VAL A 48 -19.44 -15.09 -27.02
N ASP A 49 -20.19 -14.32 -26.25
CA ASP A 49 -21.61 -14.12 -26.50
C ASP A 49 -21.81 -12.77 -27.21
N SER A 50 -22.30 -12.81 -28.42
CA SER A 50 -22.47 -11.65 -29.29
C SER A 50 -23.76 -11.78 -30.11
N LEU A 51 -24.11 -10.71 -30.82
CA LEU A 51 -25.28 -10.69 -31.72
C LEU A 51 -25.26 -11.84 -32.75
N VAL A 52 -24.09 -12.35 -33.11
CA VAL A 52 -23.88 -13.40 -34.14
C VAL A 52 -23.45 -14.75 -33.57
N SER A 53 -23.50 -14.93 -32.25
CA SER A 53 -23.16 -16.19 -31.58
C SER A 53 -24.24 -16.69 -30.61
N LEU A 54 -25.45 -16.14 -30.68
CA LEU A 54 -26.57 -16.47 -29.78
C LEU A 54 -27.03 -17.94 -29.94
N ASP A 55 -27.06 -18.45 -31.16
CA ASP A 55 -27.29 -19.84 -31.45
C ASP A 55 -26.18 -20.37 -32.36
N PRO A 56 -25.32 -21.29 -31.85
CA PRO A 56 -24.19 -21.82 -32.63
C PRO A 56 -24.62 -22.62 -33.86
N ARG A 57 -25.90 -22.96 -33.99
CA ARG A 57 -26.46 -23.69 -35.15
C ARG A 57 -26.77 -22.75 -36.31
N LEU A 58 -26.88 -21.43 -36.09
CA LEU A 58 -27.18 -20.48 -37.13
C LEU A 58 -25.90 -20.08 -37.89
N THR A 59 -26.02 -20.09 -39.19
CA THR A 59 -24.96 -19.60 -40.09
C THR A 59 -25.02 -18.05 -40.16
N ARG A 60 -23.93 -17.46 -40.61
CA ARG A 60 -23.86 -16.00 -40.84
C ARG A 60 -25.03 -15.52 -41.73
N ALA A 61 -25.32 -16.22 -42.85
CA ALA A 61 -26.41 -15.82 -43.73
C ALA A 61 -27.77 -15.85 -43.05
N GLN A 62 -27.98 -16.77 -42.11
CA GLN A 62 -29.21 -16.85 -41.32
C GLN A 62 -29.31 -15.69 -40.32
N TYR A 63 -28.18 -15.29 -39.70
CA TYR A 63 -28.17 -14.08 -38.84
C TYR A 63 -28.42 -12.82 -39.66
N GLU A 64 -27.85 -12.68 -40.85
CA GLU A 64 -28.12 -11.54 -41.77
C GLU A 64 -29.61 -11.47 -42.14
N LEU A 65 -30.26 -12.61 -42.45
CA LEU A 65 -31.71 -12.66 -42.72
C LEU A 65 -32.55 -12.32 -41.47
N LEU A 66 -32.15 -12.84 -40.29
CA LEU A 66 -32.85 -12.60 -39.02
C LEU A 66 -32.89 -11.11 -38.70
N TYR A 67 -31.77 -10.40 -38.88
CA TYR A 67 -31.66 -8.99 -38.54
C TYR A 67 -32.11 -8.04 -39.64
N ALA A 68 -32.11 -8.48 -40.93
CA ALA A 68 -32.64 -7.71 -42.03
C ALA A 68 -34.16 -7.49 -41.95
N ARG A 69 -34.87 -8.49 -41.36
CA ARG A 69 -36.35 -8.44 -41.21
C ARG A 69 -36.77 -8.99 -39.84
N PRO A 70 -36.47 -8.27 -38.74
CA PRO A 70 -36.73 -8.76 -37.38
C PRO A 70 -38.24 -8.99 -37.12
N GLU A 71 -39.11 -8.31 -37.84
CA GLU A 71 -40.56 -8.51 -37.74
C GLU A 71 -41.01 -9.88 -38.29
N LEU A 72 -40.25 -10.52 -39.16
CA LEU A 72 -40.55 -11.83 -39.70
C LEU A 72 -39.98 -12.98 -38.85
N SER A 73 -39.19 -12.69 -37.84
CA SER A 73 -38.69 -13.70 -36.92
C SER A 73 -39.83 -14.22 -36.06
N PRO A 74 -40.12 -15.52 -36.05
CA PRO A 74 -41.14 -16.09 -35.17
C PRO A 74 -40.71 -16.08 -33.69
N ASP A 75 -39.43 -15.93 -33.40
CA ASP A 75 -38.88 -15.98 -32.05
C ASP A 75 -38.85 -14.61 -31.39
N GLN A 76 -39.78 -14.40 -30.44
CA GLN A 76 -39.86 -13.18 -29.61
C GLN A 76 -38.60 -12.98 -28.75
N TRP A 77 -37.96 -14.09 -28.32
CA TRP A 77 -36.75 -14.04 -27.49
C TRP A 77 -35.56 -13.49 -28.27
N ALA A 78 -35.32 -14.00 -29.48
CA ALA A 78 -34.25 -13.51 -30.37
C ALA A 78 -34.42 -12.01 -30.69
N ARG A 79 -35.67 -11.55 -30.92
CA ARG A 79 -35.98 -10.12 -31.12
C ARG A 79 -35.71 -9.29 -29.87
N GLY A 80 -36.14 -9.77 -28.71
CA GLY A 80 -35.90 -9.09 -27.44
C GLY A 80 -34.42 -8.93 -27.13
N LEU A 81 -33.64 -10.00 -27.35
CA LEU A 81 -32.19 -10.00 -27.12
C LEU A 81 -31.45 -9.10 -28.15
N ALA A 82 -31.80 -9.18 -29.42
CA ALA A 82 -31.23 -8.28 -30.43
C ALA A 82 -31.43 -6.79 -30.07
N ASN A 83 -32.65 -6.44 -29.59
CA ASN A 83 -32.94 -5.09 -29.15
C ASN A 83 -32.24 -4.70 -27.85
N ALA A 84 -31.89 -5.67 -27.00
CA ALA A 84 -31.17 -5.43 -25.75
C ALA A 84 -29.69 -5.16 -25.97
N ILE A 85 -29.03 -5.88 -26.89
CA ILE A 85 -27.59 -5.83 -27.12
C ILE A 85 -27.16 -5.05 -28.38
N ALA A 86 -28.09 -4.66 -29.23
CA ALA A 86 -27.81 -3.85 -30.43
C ALA A 86 -28.64 -2.54 -30.43
N ARG A 87 -27.98 -1.42 -30.51
CA ARG A 87 -28.61 -0.07 -30.61
C ARG A 87 -27.92 0.75 -31.68
N GLY A 88 -28.62 0.94 -32.81
CA GLY A 88 -28.11 1.73 -33.91
C GLY A 88 -26.82 1.18 -34.49
N ASN A 89 -25.72 1.85 -34.24
CA ASN A 89 -24.38 1.46 -34.69
C ASN A 89 -23.53 0.76 -33.63
N THR A 90 -24.13 0.42 -32.47
CA THR A 90 -23.39 -0.14 -31.32
C THR A 90 -23.93 -1.51 -30.94
N THR A 91 -23.05 -2.42 -30.57
CA THR A 91 -23.42 -3.73 -30.01
C THR A 91 -22.53 -4.07 -28.82
N LEU A 92 -23.06 -4.95 -27.95
CA LEU A 92 -22.35 -5.50 -26.80
C LEU A 92 -21.94 -6.95 -27.08
N LEU A 93 -20.67 -7.25 -26.82
CA LEU A 93 -20.15 -8.62 -26.75
C LEU A 93 -19.78 -8.92 -25.29
N GLN A 94 -20.09 -10.12 -24.85
CA GLN A 94 -19.60 -10.64 -23.57
C GLN A 94 -18.50 -11.64 -23.87
N VAL A 95 -17.28 -11.33 -23.44
CA VAL A 95 -16.10 -12.19 -23.60
C VAL A 95 -15.82 -12.84 -22.26
N VAL A 96 -16.03 -14.15 -22.19
CA VAL A 96 -15.84 -14.96 -20.98
C VAL A 96 -14.39 -15.45 -20.96
N PRO A 97 -13.57 -15.08 -19.98
CA PRO A 97 -12.21 -15.56 -19.86
C PRO A 97 -12.14 -17.08 -19.62
N ALA A 98 -11.13 -17.75 -20.16
CA ALA A 98 -10.89 -19.19 -19.94
C ALA A 98 -10.34 -19.53 -18.56
N ARG A 99 -9.81 -18.53 -17.83
CA ARG A 99 -9.21 -18.67 -16.50
C ARG A 99 -9.69 -17.57 -15.57
N ASP A 100 -9.07 -17.49 -14.39
CA ASP A 100 -9.42 -16.49 -13.35
C ASP A 100 -9.55 -15.08 -13.95
N PRO A 101 -10.74 -14.46 -13.88
CA PRO A 101 -11.00 -13.14 -14.44
C PRO A 101 -10.22 -12.00 -13.78
N LEU A 102 -9.56 -12.24 -12.65
CA LEU A 102 -8.68 -11.30 -11.96
C LEU A 102 -7.19 -11.67 -12.08
N GLY A 103 -6.87 -12.72 -12.82
CA GLY A 103 -5.50 -13.18 -13.04
C GLY A 103 -4.68 -12.26 -13.94
N PRO A 104 -3.35 -12.38 -13.93
CA PRO A 104 -2.45 -11.50 -14.69
C PRO A 104 -2.61 -11.59 -16.20
N GLU A 105 -3.10 -12.73 -16.72
CA GLU A 105 -3.30 -12.97 -18.15
C GLU A 105 -4.41 -12.09 -18.74
N ILE A 106 -5.40 -11.70 -17.91
CA ILE A 106 -6.54 -10.88 -18.34
C ILE A 106 -6.14 -9.45 -18.71
N ALA A 107 -5.12 -8.90 -18.04
CA ALA A 107 -4.61 -7.58 -18.39
C ALA A 107 -4.12 -7.53 -19.84
N GLY A 108 -3.41 -8.57 -20.29
CA GLY A 108 -2.98 -8.68 -21.68
C GLY A 108 -4.15 -8.87 -22.67
N LEU A 109 -5.23 -9.57 -22.27
CA LEU A 109 -6.44 -9.69 -23.07
C LEU A 109 -7.17 -8.34 -23.22
N VAL A 110 -7.36 -7.61 -22.12
CA VAL A 110 -7.98 -6.28 -22.11
C VAL A 110 -7.20 -5.31 -23.01
N ASP A 111 -5.88 -5.32 -22.93
CA ASP A 111 -5.03 -4.46 -23.76
C ASP A 111 -5.13 -4.84 -25.24
N SER A 112 -5.09 -6.12 -25.57
CA SER A 112 -5.25 -6.57 -26.96
C SER A 112 -6.62 -6.17 -27.54
N LEU A 113 -7.70 -6.31 -26.75
CA LEU A 113 -9.04 -5.87 -27.14
C LEU A 113 -9.13 -4.35 -27.40
N ARG A 114 -8.54 -3.54 -26.53
CA ARG A 114 -8.52 -2.07 -26.67
C ARG A 114 -7.72 -1.57 -27.88
N LEU A 115 -6.70 -2.33 -28.27
CA LEU A 115 -5.86 -2.01 -29.43
C LEU A 115 -6.45 -2.59 -30.74
N THR A 116 -7.44 -3.49 -30.65
CA THR A 116 -8.04 -4.11 -31.81
C THR A 116 -8.96 -3.15 -32.55
N VAL A 117 -8.70 -2.95 -33.84
CA VAL A 117 -9.56 -2.23 -34.78
C VAL A 117 -10.10 -3.26 -35.79
N PRO A 118 -11.35 -3.75 -35.63
CA PRO A 118 -11.88 -4.84 -36.48
C PRO A 118 -11.94 -4.49 -37.98
N ALA A 119 -12.28 -3.23 -38.28
CA ALA A 119 -12.30 -2.66 -39.62
C ALA A 119 -12.22 -1.13 -39.56
N PRO A 120 -11.94 -0.45 -40.68
CA PRO A 120 -11.93 1.02 -40.73
C PRO A 120 -13.23 1.62 -40.19
N GLY A 121 -13.11 2.56 -39.24
CA GLY A 121 -14.23 3.21 -38.58
C GLY A 121 -14.86 2.45 -37.43
N TRP A 122 -14.38 1.24 -37.09
CA TRP A 122 -14.78 0.53 -35.90
C TRP A 122 -13.94 0.95 -34.70
N ARG A 123 -14.57 0.92 -33.49
CA ARG A 123 -13.93 1.18 -32.22
C ARG A 123 -14.47 0.19 -31.19
N LEU A 124 -13.58 -0.37 -30.37
CA LEU A 124 -13.91 -1.23 -29.25
C LEU A 124 -13.64 -0.50 -27.93
N GLU A 125 -14.60 -0.58 -27.03
CA GLU A 125 -14.45 -0.14 -25.64
C GLU A 125 -14.62 -1.35 -24.73
N VAL A 126 -13.69 -1.53 -23.78
CA VAL A 126 -13.67 -2.69 -22.91
C VAL A 126 -13.99 -2.25 -21.49
N ALA A 127 -15.04 -2.84 -20.94
CA ALA A 127 -15.56 -2.60 -19.61
C ALA A 127 -15.77 -3.95 -18.86
N GLY A 128 -16.38 -3.90 -17.71
CA GLY A 128 -16.61 -5.07 -16.84
C GLY A 128 -15.74 -5.04 -15.61
N VAL A 129 -16.01 -5.96 -14.66
CA VAL A 129 -15.34 -6.00 -13.36
C VAL A 129 -13.82 -6.12 -13.52
N SER A 130 -13.37 -7.05 -14.35
CA SER A 130 -11.94 -7.29 -14.60
C SER A 130 -11.23 -6.09 -15.24
N ALA A 131 -11.86 -5.48 -16.27
CA ALA A 131 -11.30 -4.30 -16.92
C ALA A 131 -11.22 -3.11 -15.95
N SER A 132 -12.26 -2.90 -15.14
CA SER A 132 -12.29 -1.85 -14.12
C SER A 132 -11.24 -2.06 -13.03
N ALA A 133 -11.02 -3.30 -12.59
CA ALA A 133 -9.98 -3.64 -11.62
C ALA A 133 -8.57 -3.36 -12.18
N ILE A 134 -8.33 -3.68 -13.46
CA ILE A 134 -7.07 -3.38 -14.14
C ILE A 134 -6.84 -1.86 -14.24
N ASP A 135 -7.86 -1.12 -14.64
CA ASP A 135 -7.77 0.35 -14.77
C ASP A 135 -7.54 1.03 -13.42
N LEU A 136 -8.25 0.57 -12.38
CA LEU A 136 -8.03 1.02 -11.01
C LEU A 136 -6.59 0.76 -10.57
N THR A 137 -6.11 -0.46 -10.78
CA THR A 137 -4.73 -0.83 -10.43
C THR A 137 -3.72 0.06 -11.14
N ARG A 138 -3.87 0.26 -12.45
CA ARG A 138 -2.97 1.13 -13.23
C ARG A 138 -3.00 2.58 -12.77
N SER A 139 -4.19 3.11 -12.51
CA SER A 139 -4.37 4.47 -12.01
C SER A 139 -3.73 4.66 -10.64
N LEU A 140 -3.95 3.73 -9.71
CA LEU A 140 -3.38 3.76 -8.37
C LEU A 140 -1.86 3.68 -8.41
N TYR A 141 -1.31 2.66 -9.09
CA TYR A 141 0.15 2.45 -9.12
C TYR A 141 0.89 3.46 -9.99
N GLY A 142 0.23 4.08 -10.98
CA GLY A 142 0.82 5.17 -11.75
C GLY A 142 1.09 6.43 -10.92
N GLY A 143 0.21 6.75 -9.95
CA GLY A 143 0.35 7.88 -9.04
C GLY A 143 1.09 7.58 -7.74
N PHE A 144 1.08 6.31 -7.29
CA PHE A 144 1.55 5.90 -5.97
C PHE A 144 3.01 6.27 -5.67
N PRO A 145 4.00 6.11 -6.58
CA PRO A 145 5.37 6.51 -6.33
C PRO A 145 5.52 7.98 -5.98
N TYR A 146 4.73 8.86 -6.62
CA TYR A 146 4.76 10.30 -6.33
C TYR A 146 4.18 10.61 -4.95
N VAL A 147 3.10 9.91 -4.57
CA VAL A 147 2.51 10.04 -3.22
C VAL A 147 3.49 9.55 -2.16
N VAL A 148 4.13 8.41 -2.36
CA VAL A 148 5.17 7.89 -1.46
C VAL A 148 6.31 8.88 -1.32
N ALA A 149 6.86 9.39 -2.43
CA ALA A 149 7.93 10.37 -2.41
C ALA A 149 7.54 11.65 -1.67
N LEU A 150 6.32 12.14 -1.88
CA LEU A 150 5.79 13.32 -1.17
C LEU A 150 5.67 13.08 0.34
N ILE A 151 5.10 11.94 0.75
CA ILE A 151 4.96 11.57 2.17
C ILE A 151 6.35 11.46 2.81
N LEU A 152 7.28 10.74 2.19
CA LEU A 152 8.64 10.58 2.70
C LEU A 152 9.37 11.92 2.81
N ALA A 153 9.29 12.77 1.79
CA ALA A 153 9.92 14.08 1.78
C ALA A 153 9.34 15.02 2.84
N THR A 154 8.01 15.06 2.96
CA THR A 154 7.32 15.88 3.97
C THR A 154 7.65 15.40 5.37
N THR A 155 7.59 14.10 5.62
CA THR A 155 7.94 13.50 6.92
C THR A 155 9.39 13.77 7.29
N TYR A 156 10.31 13.53 6.34
CA TYR A 156 11.72 13.82 6.54
C TYR A 156 11.95 15.30 6.86
N GLY A 157 11.31 16.21 6.12
CA GLY A 157 11.40 17.65 6.32
C GLY A 157 10.86 18.08 7.70
N LEU A 158 9.69 17.59 8.08
CA LEU A 158 9.10 17.87 9.41
C LEU A 158 9.98 17.38 10.55
N LEU A 159 10.49 16.14 10.45
CA LEU A 159 11.40 15.60 11.47
C LEU A 159 12.74 16.34 11.50
N LEU A 160 13.28 16.74 10.34
CA LEU A 160 14.49 17.56 10.26
C LEU A 160 14.30 18.91 10.98
N LEU A 161 13.18 19.57 10.73
CA LEU A 161 12.83 20.84 11.41
C LEU A 161 12.65 20.65 12.91
N THR A 162 11.93 19.60 13.30
CA THR A 162 11.62 19.32 14.71
C THR A 162 12.86 18.94 15.51
N PHE A 163 13.66 17.99 14.98
CA PHE A 163 14.81 17.46 15.74
C PHE A 163 16.12 18.14 15.43
N ARG A 164 16.17 18.98 14.38
CA ARG A 164 17.40 19.65 13.90
C ARG A 164 18.56 18.68 13.74
N SER A 165 18.30 17.58 13.11
CA SER A 165 19.24 16.49 12.79
C SER A 165 18.89 15.92 11.43
N VAL A 166 19.91 15.55 10.66
CA VAL A 166 19.77 14.89 9.35
C VAL A 166 19.62 13.37 9.53
N LEU A 167 20.33 12.79 10.51
CA LEU A 167 20.38 11.35 10.69
C LEU A 167 19.15 10.76 11.37
N LEU A 168 18.54 11.47 12.32
CA LEU A 168 17.35 10.99 13.00
C LEU A 168 16.17 10.77 12.05
N PRO A 169 15.79 11.73 11.16
CA PRO A 169 14.74 11.51 10.19
C PRO A 169 15.05 10.39 9.20
N LEU A 170 16.30 10.31 8.72
CA LEU A 170 16.69 9.25 7.80
C LEU A 170 16.52 7.86 8.41
N LYS A 171 16.98 7.71 9.65
CA LYS A 171 16.82 6.48 10.41
C LYS A 171 15.35 6.14 10.63
N ALA A 172 14.52 7.11 11.05
CA ALA A 172 13.09 6.96 11.27
C ALA A 172 12.38 6.41 10.02
N VAL A 173 12.63 7.02 8.88
CA VAL A 173 12.09 6.57 7.59
C VAL A 173 12.54 5.14 7.25
N LEU A 174 13.85 4.83 7.42
CA LEU A 174 14.38 3.51 7.11
C LEU A 174 13.78 2.41 8.01
N MET A 175 13.64 2.68 9.30
CA MET A 175 13.04 1.74 10.25
C MET A 175 11.57 1.48 9.95
N ASN A 176 10.83 2.51 9.56
CA ASN A 176 9.44 2.38 9.17
C ASN A 176 9.27 1.59 7.86
N LEU A 177 10.13 1.83 6.87
CA LEU A 177 10.15 1.03 5.64
C LEU A 177 10.49 -0.44 5.90
N LEU A 178 11.31 -0.73 6.91
CA LEU A 178 11.63 -2.11 7.31
C LEU A 178 10.40 -2.83 7.87
N SER A 179 9.63 -2.18 8.77
CA SER A 179 8.38 -2.72 9.31
C SER A 179 7.34 -2.97 8.22
N LEU A 180 7.22 -2.02 7.29
CA LEU A 180 6.34 -2.14 6.14
C LEU A 180 6.76 -3.29 5.21
N GLY A 181 8.06 -3.42 4.93
CA GLY A 181 8.62 -4.52 4.14
C GLY A 181 8.37 -5.90 4.77
N ALA A 182 8.48 -6.01 6.10
CA ALA A 182 8.13 -7.23 6.82
C ALA A 182 6.65 -7.59 6.68
N SER A 183 5.75 -6.60 6.75
CA SER A 183 4.32 -6.78 6.54
C SER A 183 3.99 -7.24 5.11
N TYR A 184 4.58 -6.60 4.11
CA TYR A 184 4.39 -7.01 2.70
C TYR A 184 4.94 -8.41 2.44
N GLY A 185 6.12 -8.73 2.98
CA GLY A 185 6.68 -10.07 2.89
C GLY A 185 5.77 -11.13 3.50
N ALA A 186 5.16 -10.84 4.65
CA ALA A 186 4.20 -11.74 5.28
C ALA A 186 2.93 -11.93 4.44
N LEU A 187 2.38 -10.88 3.84
CA LEU A 187 1.22 -11.00 2.94
C LEU A 187 1.53 -11.87 1.72
N VAL A 188 2.69 -11.68 1.10
CA VAL A 188 3.14 -12.53 -0.02
C VAL A 188 3.28 -13.97 0.43
N ALA A 189 3.95 -14.23 1.57
CA ALA A 189 4.14 -15.58 2.08
C ALA A 189 2.82 -16.29 2.42
N VAL A 190 1.87 -15.58 3.02
CA VAL A 190 0.60 -16.17 3.45
C VAL A 190 -0.38 -16.32 2.29
N PHE A 191 -0.66 -15.25 1.55
CA PHE A 191 -1.74 -15.25 0.55
C PHE A 191 -1.29 -15.63 -0.86
N GLN A 192 -0.06 -15.31 -1.24
CA GLN A 192 0.45 -15.68 -2.55
C GLN A 192 1.10 -17.06 -2.55
N MET A 193 1.97 -17.35 -1.55
CA MET A 193 2.67 -18.64 -1.45
C MET A 193 1.89 -19.70 -0.67
N GLY A 194 0.84 -19.32 0.09
CA GLY A 194 -0.02 -20.25 0.82
C GLY A 194 0.61 -20.85 2.08
N LEU A 195 1.55 -20.11 2.74
CA LEU A 195 2.29 -20.63 3.91
C LEU A 195 1.38 -21.13 5.04
N LEU A 196 0.19 -20.54 5.22
CA LEU A 196 -0.76 -20.88 6.28
C LEU A 196 -2.04 -21.55 5.77
N SER A 197 -2.08 -21.97 4.49
CA SER A 197 -3.29 -22.54 3.88
C SER A 197 -3.69 -23.91 4.45
N GLY A 198 -2.73 -24.66 4.98
CA GLY A 198 -2.95 -25.98 5.58
C GLY A 198 -3.34 -25.99 7.06
N LEU A 199 -3.48 -24.82 7.70
CA LEU A 199 -3.85 -24.75 9.10
C LEU A 199 -5.37 -24.94 9.30
N PRO A 200 -5.82 -25.45 10.46
CA PRO A 200 -7.24 -25.50 10.79
C PRO A 200 -7.82 -24.09 11.03
N ALA A 201 -9.12 -23.92 10.80
CA ALA A 201 -9.82 -22.69 11.17
C ALA A 201 -9.67 -22.39 12.67
N PRO A 202 -9.56 -21.13 13.10
CA PRO A 202 -9.62 -19.88 12.32
C PRO A 202 -8.28 -19.44 11.68
N PHE A 203 -7.22 -20.22 11.82
CA PHE A 203 -5.86 -19.89 11.36
C PHE A 203 -5.61 -20.27 9.90
N ALA A 204 -6.59 -20.83 9.20
CA ALA A 204 -6.51 -21.11 7.78
C ALA A 204 -6.65 -19.82 6.96
N PHE A 205 -5.65 -19.55 6.13
CA PHE A 205 -5.68 -18.44 5.18
C PHE A 205 -5.71 -19.01 3.76
N PRO A 206 -6.67 -18.62 2.92
CA PRO A 206 -6.75 -19.16 1.56
C PRO A 206 -5.57 -18.69 0.72
N GLN A 207 -4.98 -19.61 -0.02
CA GLN A 207 -3.98 -19.26 -1.02
C GLN A 207 -4.69 -18.65 -2.24
N MET A 208 -4.41 -17.40 -2.53
CA MET A 208 -4.99 -16.66 -3.66
C MET A 208 -4.11 -16.66 -4.90
N GLY A 209 -2.81 -16.95 -4.75
CA GLY A 209 -1.82 -16.82 -5.83
C GLY A 209 -1.41 -15.36 -6.13
N TYR A 210 -2.08 -14.38 -5.55
CA TYR A 210 -1.78 -12.96 -5.70
C TYR A 210 -2.13 -12.19 -4.41
N VAL A 211 -1.62 -10.97 -4.31
CA VAL A 211 -2.03 -9.98 -3.30
C VAL A 211 -2.90 -8.94 -4.00
N GLU A 212 -4.07 -8.66 -3.45
CA GLU A 212 -4.99 -7.68 -4.01
C GLU A 212 -4.33 -6.28 -4.09
N ALA A 213 -4.50 -5.61 -5.22
CA ALA A 213 -3.70 -4.43 -5.59
C ALA A 213 -3.87 -3.21 -4.67
N THR A 214 -5.01 -3.06 -3.99
CA THR A 214 -5.25 -1.93 -3.08
C THR A 214 -4.61 -2.11 -1.71
N LEU A 215 -4.35 -3.37 -1.29
CA LEU A 215 -3.82 -3.68 0.03
C LEU A 215 -2.45 -3.04 0.32
N PRO A 216 -1.44 -3.10 -0.59
CA PRO A 216 -0.16 -2.48 -0.34
C PRO A 216 -0.26 -0.96 -0.13
N ILE A 217 -1.15 -0.29 -0.88
CA ILE A 217 -1.37 1.15 -0.77
C ILE A 217 -2.02 1.50 0.58
N LEU A 218 -3.09 0.79 0.95
CA LEU A 218 -3.78 0.99 2.22
C LEU A 218 -2.85 0.73 3.42
N LEU A 219 -2.07 -0.36 3.36
CA LEU A 219 -1.10 -0.68 4.39
C LEU A 219 -0.01 0.39 4.49
N PHE A 220 0.53 0.85 3.37
CA PHE A 220 1.52 1.93 3.38
C PHE A 220 0.97 3.17 4.09
N CYS A 221 -0.20 3.67 3.67
CA CYS A 221 -0.78 4.87 4.24
C CYS A 221 -1.10 4.72 5.74
N THR A 222 -1.70 3.58 6.11
CA THR A 222 -2.10 3.33 7.50
C THR A 222 -0.89 3.13 8.42
N LEU A 223 0.04 2.26 8.01
CA LEU A 223 1.18 1.90 8.85
C LEU A 223 2.20 3.02 8.93
N PHE A 224 2.43 3.73 7.82
CA PHE A 224 3.38 4.84 7.82
C PHE A 224 2.90 5.96 8.74
N GLY A 225 1.61 6.33 8.68
CA GLY A 225 1.03 7.33 9.59
C GLY A 225 1.09 6.88 11.05
N LEU A 226 0.60 5.67 11.34
CA LEU A 226 0.54 5.13 12.71
C LEU A 226 1.94 5.00 13.34
N SER A 227 2.93 4.52 12.58
CA SER A 227 4.28 4.32 13.07
C SER A 227 4.99 5.65 13.35
N MET A 228 4.78 6.66 12.48
CA MET A 228 5.41 7.97 12.64
C MET A 228 4.97 8.70 13.92
N ASP A 229 3.69 8.64 14.28
CA ASP A 229 3.17 9.30 15.48
C ASP A 229 3.89 8.83 16.75
N TYR A 230 4.09 7.53 16.88
CA TYR A 230 4.80 6.96 18.04
C TYR A 230 6.31 7.22 17.98
N GLU A 231 6.90 7.29 16.79
CA GLU A 231 8.33 7.57 16.65
C GLU A 231 8.66 9.00 17.01
N VAL A 232 7.84 9.96 16.58
CA VAL A 232 7.95 11.37 16.98
C VAL A 232 7.84 11.52 18.49
N PHE A 233 6.89 10.82 19.12
CA PHE A 233 6.73 10.85 20.57
C PHE A 233 7.97 10.32 21.32
N LEU A 234 8.49 9.17 20.89
CA LEU A 234 9.69 8.57 21.48
C LEU A 234 10.91 9.47 21.32
N LEU A 235 11.18 9.94 20.09
CA LEU A 235 12.32 10.80 19.80
C LEU A 235 12.23 12.15 20.52
N SER A 236 11.03 12.68 20.71
CA SER A 236 10.82 13.94 21.49
C SER A 236 11.24 13.78 22.94
N ARG A 237 10.88 12.65 23.57
CA ARG A 237 11.29 12.34 24.95
C ARG A 237 12.79 12.12 25.07
N ILE A 238 13.40 11.41 24.12
CA ILE A 238 14.85 11.22 24.11
C ILE A 238 15.58 12.56 23.95
N ARG A 239 15.05 13.44 23.07
CA ARG A 239 15.63 14.78 22.88
C ARG A 239 15.52 15.67 24.12
N GLU A 240 14.38 15.66 24.77
CA GLU A 240 14.13 16.42 26.01
C GLU A 240 15.17 16.05 27.08
N GLU A 241 15.39 14.75 27.32
CA GLU A 241 16.40 14.27 28.27
C GLU A 241 17.82 14.58 27.80
N PHE A 242 18.10 14.48 26.48
CA PHE A 242 19.42 14.83 25.95
C PHE A 242 19.76 16.32 26.13
N LEU A 243 18.80 17.21 25.92
CA LEU A 243 18.99 18.64 26.12
C LEU A 243 19.23 18.99 27.60
N SER A 244 18.71 18.21 28.54
CA SER A 244 18.90 18.44 29.99
C SER A 244 20.19 17.86 30.53
N THR A 245 20.66 16.71 29.97
CA THR A 245 21.78 15.95 30.56
C THR A 245 23.04 15.95 29.71
N GLY A 246 22.93 16.16 28.39
CA GLY A 246 24.05 16.02 27.44
C GLY A 246 24.51 14.57 27.21
N ASP A 247 23.93 13.59 27.91
CA ASP A 247 24.31 12.18 27.84
C ASP A 247 23.34 11.40 26.91
N ASN A 248 23.83 10.96 25.74
CA ASN A 248 23.05 10.23 24.77
C ASN A 248 22.56 8.88 25.30
N SER A 249 23.41 8.12 26.01
CA SER A 249 23.06 6.80 26.50
C SER A 249 21.96 6.85 27.56
N ARG A 250 22.08 7.79 28.49
CA ARG A 250 21.07 8.05 29.51
C ARG A 250 19.76 8.50 28.87
N SER A 251 19.80 9.42 27.91
CA SER A 251 18.62 9.96 27.24
C SER A 251 17.83 8.89 26.49
N VAL A 252 18.50 7.96 25.82
CA VAL A 252 17.86 6.81 25.15
C VAL A 252 17.16 5.92 26.16
N THR A 253 17.84 5.60 27.27
CA THR A 253 17.29 4.72 28.31
C THR A 253 16.06 5.33 28.99
N VAL A 254 16.17 6.57 29.42
CA VAL A 254 15.07 7.30 30.11
C VAL A 254 13.89 7.53 29.15
N GLY A 255 14.17 7.96 27.92
CA GLY A 255 13.13 8.17 26.90
C GLY A 255 12.36 6.89 26.58
N LEU A 256 13.06 5.73 26.47
CA LEU A 256 12.44 4.44 26.27
C LEU A 256 11.57 4.02 27.48
N GLN A 257 12.07 4.20 28.69
CA GLN A 257 11.31 3.87 29.90
C GLN A 257 10.05 4.71 30.05
N ALA A 258 10.13 6.00 29.76
CA ALA A 258 9.00 6.92 29.85
C ALA A 258 7.92 6.63 28.77
N SER A 259 8.34 6.26 27.57
CA SER A 259 7.43 6.07 26.42
C SER A 259 7.00 4.61 26.23
N GLY A 260 7.82 3.64 26.65
CA GLY A 260 7.67 2.23 26.31
C GLY A 260 6.33 1.62 26.75
N ARG A 261 5.85 1.96 27.95
CA ARG A 261 4.58 1.42 28.46
C ARG A 261 3.38 1.90 27.60
N VAL A 262 3.37 3.16 27.20
CA VAL A 262 2.30 3.74 26.37
C VAL A 262 2.34 3.13 24.98
N ILE A 263 3.52 3.08 24.37
CA ILE A 263 3.72 2.53 23.02
C ILE A 263 3.34 1.05 22.97
N THR A 264 3.82 0.24 23.93
CA THR A 264 3.52 -1.20 23.99
C THR A 264 2.04 -1.46 24.23
N GLY A 265 1.39 -0.67 25.12
CA GLY A 265 -0.05 -0.78 25.38
C GLY A 265 -0.88 -0.47 24.13
N ALA A 266 -0.57 0.63 23.44
CA ALA A 266 -1.25 1.01 22.21
C ALA A 266 -1.01 -0.02 21.09
N ALA A 267 0.23 -0.49 20.92
CA ALA A 267 0.56 -1.53 19.95
C ALA A 267 -0.20 -2.84 20.22
N ALA A 268 -0.30 -3.26 21.49
CA ALA A 268 -1.05 -4.45 21.87
C ALA A 268 -2.55 -4.35 21.51
N ILE A 269 -3.15 -3.18 21.70
CA ILE A 269 -4.55 -2.93 21.31
C ILE A 269 -4.69 -3.05 19.79
N VAL A 270 -3.83 -2.39 19.01
CA VAL A 270 -3.89 -2.44 17.54
C VAL A 270 -3.69 -3.87 17.03
N VAL A 271 -2.70 -4.60 17.58
CA VAL A 271 -2.45 -6.02 17.22
C VAL A 271 -3.65 -6.89 17.56
N ALA A 272 -4.27 -6.70 18.73
CA ALA A 272 -5.45 -7.47 19.13
C ALA A 272 -6.65 -7.18 18.22
N VAL A 273 -6.93 -5.91 17.92
CA VAL A 273 -8.03 -5.50 17.04
C VAL A 273 -7.79 -5.97 15.61
N ALA A 274 -6.65 -5.66 15.01
CA ALA A 274 -6.33 -6.06 13.64
C ALA A 274 -6.23 -7.59 13.50
N GLY A 275 -5.64 -8.28 14.49
CA GLY A 275 -5.59 -9.72 14.55
C GLY A 275 -6.97 -10.38 14.65
N SER A 276 -7.91 -9.79 15.40
CA SER A 276 -9.29 -10.29 15.46
C SER A 276 -9.98 -10.20 14.12
N PHE A 277 -9.82 -9.11 13.36
CA PHE A 277 -10.33 -9.01 11.99
C PHE A 277 -9.70 -10.04 11.06
N SER A 278 -8.40 -10.30 11.21
CA SER A 278 -7.70 -11.31 10.43
C SER A 278 -8.25 -12.73 10.66
N LEU A 279 -8.66 -13.04 11.87
CA LEU A 279 -9.17 -14.37 12.24
C LEU A 279 -10.68 -14.53 12.01
N ALA A 280 -11.46 -13.49 12.29
CA ALA A 280 -12.92 -13.56 12.32
C ALA A 280 -13.61 -13.17 11.00
N ALA A 281 -12.94 -12.40 10.11
CA ALA A 281 -13.57 -11.96 8.87
C ALA A 281 -13.70 -13.09 7.85
N ASP A 282 -14.81 -13.13 7.11
CA ASP A 282 -15.01 -14.05 5.99
C ASP A 282 -14.44 -13.51 4.69
N VAL A 283 -14.29 -12.18 4.58
CA VAL A 283 -13.78 -11.50 3.40
C VAL A 283 -12.24 -11.52 3.43
N VAL A 284 -11.63 -12.10 2.39
CA VAL A 284 -10.17 -12.31 2.33
C VAL A 284 -9.38 -11.01 2.39
N GLN A 285 -9.88 -9.94 1.76
CA GLN A 285 -9.25 -8.62 1.80
C GLN A 285 -9.17 -8.06 3.24
N ILE A 286 -10.21 -8.26 4.04
CA ILE A 286 -10.24 -7.84 5.44
C ILE A 286 -9.28 -8.70 6.27
N LYS A 287 -9.24 -10.02 6.03
CA LYS A 287 -8.25 -10.92 6.64
C LYS A 287 -6.82 -10.46 6.35
N ALA A 288 -6.53 -10.16 5.08
CA ALA A 288 -5.21 -9.74 4.64
C ALA A 288 -4.81 -8.38 5.24
N LEU A 289 -5.72 -7.41 5.24
CA LEU A 289 -5.49 -6.10 5.85
C LEU A 289 -5.23 -6.23 7.36
N GLY A 290 -6.06 -7.01 8.05
CA GLY A 290 -5.90 -7.28 9.48
C GLY A 290 -4.56 -7.94 9.81
N LEU A 291 -4.18 -8.98 9.06
CA LEU A 291 -2.89 -9.65 9.23
C LEU A 291 -1.72 -8.70 8.97
N GLY A 292 -1.78 -7.94 7.87
CA GLY A 292 -0.74 -6.99 7.51
C GLY A 292 -0.51 -5.92 8.58
N ILE A 293 -1.58 -5.32 9.09
CA ILE A 293 -1.50 -4.32 10.18
C ILE A 293 -0.98 -4.97 11.48
N ALA A 294 -1.53 -6.12 11.88
CA ALA A 294 -1.14 -6.78 13.12
C ALA A 294 0.35 -7.14 13.11
N LEU A 295 0.85 -7.75 12.03
CA LEU A 295 2.27 -8.13 11.91
C LEU A 295 3.18 -6.90 11.81
N ALA A 296 2.81 -5.89 11.04
CA ALA A 296 3.62 -4.67 10.94
C ALA A 296 3.79 -3.99 12.29
N VAL A 297 2.68 -3.78 13.03
CA VAL A 297 2.71 -3.15 14.35
C VAL A 297 3.43 -4.01 15.38
N LEU A 298 3.28 -5.34 15.31
CA LEU A 298 4.02 -6.26 16.17
C LEU A 298 5.53 -6.17 15.93
N VAL A 299 5.97 -6.22 14.67
CA VAL A 299 7.39 -6.08 14.29
C VAL A 299 7.92 -4.70 14.66
N ASP A 300 7.13 -3.65 14.41
CA ASP A 300 7.51 -2.27 14.74
C ASP A 300 7.70 -2.10 16.26
N ALA A 301 6.74 -2.50 17.05
CA ALA A 301 6.78 -2.33 18.51
C ALA A 301 7.86 -3.20 19.19
N THR A 302 8.13 -4.40 18.68
CA THR A 302 9.08 -5.34 19.30
C THR A 302 10.47 -5.20 18.71
N LEU A 303 10.65 -5.55 17.43
CA LEU A 303 11.96 -5.59 16.78
C LEU A 303 12.50 -4.18 16.51
N VAL A 304 11.69 -3.33 15.89
CA VAL A 304 12.18 -2.02 15.46
C VAL A 304 12.38 -1.11 16.66
N ARG A 305 11.35 -0.85 17.44
CA ARG A 305 11.44 0.08 18.58
C ARG A 305 12.07 -0.51 19.83
N GLY A 306 11.82 -1.80 20.09
CA GLY A 306 12.39 -2.47 21.26
C GLY A 306 13.89 -2.73 21.11
N LEU A 307 14.40 -2.97 19.90
CA LEU A 307 15.77 -3.36 19.65
C LEU A 307 16.52 -2.41 18.70
N LEU A 308 16.04 -2.21 17.47
CA LEU A 308 16.81 -1.51 16.44
C LEU A 308 16.93 -0.01 16.71
N VAL A 309 15.87 0.64 17.16
CA VAL A 309 15.90 2.09 17.47
C VAL A 309 16.88 2.39 18.61
N PRO A 310 16.81 1.76 19.80
CA PRO A 310 17.79 2.02 20.84
C PRO A 310 19.22 1.61 20.43
N ALA A 311 19.40 0.46 19.79
CA ALA A 311 20.72 0.02 19.35
C ALA A 311 21.38 1.03 18.39
N THR A 312 20.64 1.50 17.40
CA THR A 312 21.14 2.49 16.43
C THR A 312 21.38 3.86 17.07
N LEU A 313 20.55 4.29 18.03
CA LEU A 313 20.78 5.54 18.78
C LEU A 313 22.03 5.46 19.68
N HIS A 314 22.31 4.30 20.28
CA HIS A 314 23.55 4.08 21.02
C HIS A 314 24.77 4.05 20.11
N LEU A 315 24.71 3.32 18.98
CA LEU A 315 25.82 3.21 18.03
C LEU A 315 26.19 4.55 17.41
N LEU A 316 25.21 5.36 17.05
CA LEU A 316 25.44 6.66 16.44
C LEU A 316 25.88 7.73 17.47
N GLY A 317 25.53 7.57 18.74
CA GLY A 317 25.94 8.48 19.81
C GLY A 317 25.67 9.96 19.50
N ALA A 318 26.69 10.79 19.53
CA ALA A 318 26.58 12.21 19.25
C ALA A 318 26.18 12.53 17.79
N TRP A 319 26.42 11.63 16.85
CA TRP A 319 26.03 11.79 15.44
C TRP A 319 24.51 11.88 15.25
N ASN A 320 23.73 11.32 16.16
CA ASN A 320 22.26 11.47 16.13
C ASN A 320 21.81 12.93 16.09
N TRP A 321 22.61 13.83 16.64
CA TRP A 321 22.27 15.26 16.77
C TRP A 321 23.04 16.12 15.76
N TRP A 322 23.68 15.49 14.77
CA TRP A 322 24.49 16.20 13.79
C TRP A 322 23.61 16.97 12.80
N LEU A 323 23.96 18.26 12.63
CA LEU A 323 23.37 19.15 11.63
C LEU A 323 24.50 19.82 10.84
N PRO A 324 24.49 19.77 9.49
CA PRO A 324 25.47 20.48 8.66
C PRO A 324 25.49 21.98 8.92
N SER A 325 26.68 22.59 8.88
CA SER A 325 26.87 24.01 9.20
C SER A 325 26.07 24.99 8.33
N TRP A 326 25.77 24.62 7.09
CA TRP A 326 24.92 25.43 6.22
C TRP A 326 23.45 25.42 6.66
N LEU A 327 22.94 24.31 7.20
CA LEU A 327 21.58 24.22 7.78
C LEU A 327 21.50 24.96 9.12
N VAL A 328 22.59 24.99 9.90
CA VAL A 328 22.66 25.78 11.13
C VAL A 328 22.47 27.28 10.84
N ARG A 329 22.96 27.77 9.71
CA ARG A 329 22.74 29.17 9.30
C ARG A 329 21.29 29.48 8.97
N VAL A 330 20.54 28.50 8.45
CA VAL A 330 19.12 28.66 8.09
C VAL A 330 18.20 28.51 9.30
N PHE A 331 18.47 27.52 10.17
CA PHE A 331 17.57 27.17 11.29
C PHE A 331 18.03 27.71 12.65
N GLY A 332 19.15 28.39 12.71
CA GLY A 332 19.79 28.83 13.95
C GLY A 332 20.51 27.70 14.69
N PRO A 333 21.37 28.01 15.69
CA PRO A 333 22.10 27.02 16.45
C PRO A 333 21.11 26.08 17.15
N SER A 334 21.39 24.78 17.11
CA SER A 334 20.72 23.82 18.01
C SER A 334 21.15 24.19 19.43
N THR A 335 20.26 24.80 20.18
CA THR A 335 20.54 25.17 21.57
C THR A 335 20.91 23.91 22.34
N GLY A 336 22.22 23.69 22.57
CA GLY A 336 22.69 22.68 23.51
C GLY A 336 24.02 21.96 23.27
N VAL A 337 24.65 21.94 22.10
CA VAL A 337 25.79 21.00 21.89
C VAL A 337 26.93 21.55 20.99
N HIS A 338 27.32 22.80 21.11
CA HIS A 338 28.50 23.29 20.36
C HIS A 338 29.66 23.84 21.21
N SER A 339 29.74 23.53 22.51
CA SER A 339 30.91 23.95 23.30
C SER A 339 31.91 22.82 23.62
N GLY A 340 31.68 21.57 23.17
CA GLY A 340 32.51 20.43 23.53
C GLY A 340 33.51 19.90 22.50
N PHE A 341 33.38 20.26 21.22
CA PHE A 341 34.22 19.65 20.18
C PHE A 341 35.41 20.48 19.69
N ALA A 342 35.56 21.73 20.12
CA ALA A 342 36.64 22.63 19.70
C ALA A 342 37.74 22.84 20.76
N ALA A 343 37.68 22.20 21.93
CA ALA A 343 38.62 22.41 23.03
C ALA A 343 39.26 21.08 23.49
N GLY A 344 39.85 20.36 22.58
CA GLY A 344 40.58 19.10 22.85
C GLY A 344 42.03 19.11 22.38
N HIS A 345 42.73 20.25 22.33
CA HIS A 345 44.19 20.32 22.28
C HIS A 345 44.64 21.70 22.74
N GLY A 346 45.26 21.74 23.92
CA GLY A 346 46.15 22.83 24.32
C GLY A 346 45.71 23.61 25.53
N GLN A 347 46.37 23.35 26.58
CA GLN A 347 46.91 24.15 27.67
C GLN A 347 46.48 23.73 29.07
N VAL A 348 47.39 22.97 29.66
CA VAL A 348 47.61 22.98 31.12
C VAL A 348 48.08 24.37 31.50
N THR A 349 47.24 25.17 32.17
CA THR A 349 47.67 26.35 32.87
C THR A 349 47.56 26.09 34.36
N GLU A 350 48.75 26.20 35.01
CA GLU A 350 48.95 26.17 36.44
C GLU A 350 47.95 27.14 37.14
N GLY A 351 47.30 26.66 38.21
CA GLY A 351 46.46 27.45 39.07
C GLY A 351 47.33 28.35 39.99
N PRO A 352 46.85 29.53 40.41
CA PRO A 352 47.56 30.38 41.32
C PRO A 352 47.54 29.81 42.73
N ARG A 353 48.73 29.86 43.41
CA ARG A 353 48.94 29.59 44.84
C ARG A 353 48.10 30.56 45.67
N VAL A 354 47.34 30.04 46.60
CA VAL A 354 46.72 30.82 47.67
C VAL A 354 47.60 30.70 48.92
N ASP A 355 48.23 31.83 49.28
CA ASP A 355 48.93 31.97 50.54
C ASP A 355 47.92 32.01 51.70
N GLY A 356 48.36 31.40 52.83
CA GLY A 356 47.59 31.32 54.05
C GLY A 356 47.50 32.63 54.79
N GLY A 357 46.43 32.80 55.56
CA GLY A 357 46.29 33.87 56.56
C GLY A 357 44.98 33.89 57.27
N ALA A 358 45.06 33.58 58.56
CA ALA A 358 44.26 34.08 59.70
C ALA A 358 42.79 33.59 59.89
N THR A 359 42.69 32.80 60.88
CA THR A 359 41.63 32.65 61.92
C THR A 359 40.70 33.85 62.08
N ASP A 360 39.39 33.64 62.00
CA ASP A 360 38.47 34.30 62.93
C ASP A 360 37.26 33.42 63.22
N GLN A 361 37.04 33.22 64.53
CA GLN A 361 35.97 32.52 65.19
C GLN A 361 34.71 33.39 65.21
N VAL A 362 33.56 32.87 64.84
CA VAL A 362 32.25 33.46 65.25
C VAL A 362 31.29 32.31 65.59
N PRO A 363 30.53 32.43 66.67
CA PRO A 363 29.91 31.32 67.36
C PRO A 363 28.50 30.99 66.92
N LEU A 364 28.13 29.73 67.24
CA LEU A 364 26.77 29.17 67.06
C LEU A 364 25.74 29.85 67.97
N PRO A 365 24.51 30.03 67.56
CA PRO A 365 23.36 30.13 68.44
C PRO A 365 22.61 28.83 68.58
N THR A 366 22.54 28.34 69.77
CA THR A 366 21.60 27.38 70.35
C THR A 366 20.17 28.00 70.44
N GLY A 367 19.18 27.17 70.22
CA GLY A 367 17.78 27.42 70.54
C GLY A 367 16.88 26.45 69.75
N SER A 368 16.51 25.31 70.23
CA SER A 368 15.57 24.92 71.30
C SER A 368 14.08 25.16 70.88
N ILE A 369 13.37 24.09 70.67
CA ILE A 369 12.01 23.72 71.13
C ILE A 369 10.83 24.46 70.38
N ARG A 370 10.04 23.74 69.60
CA ARG A 370 8.81 22.97 69.94
C ARG A 370 8.27 22.27 68.70
#